data_94bb9bae70ac0064b021d29ad3344e99
#
_entry.id   94bb9bae70ac0064b021d29ad3344e99
#
_cell.length_a   1.000
_cell.length_b   1.000
_cell.length_c   1.000
_cell.angle_alpha   90.00
_cell.angle_beta   90.00
_cell.angle_gamma   90.00
#
_symmetry.space_group_name_H-M   'P 1'
#
loop_
_entity.id
_entity.type
_entity.pdbx_description
1 polymer ?
#
loop_
_entity_poly.entity_id
_entity_poly.type
_entity_poly.pdbx_seq_one_letter_code
_entity_poly.pdbx_strand_id
1 'polypeptide(L)'
;CEALKLAAQDCDQNSVSISFAPTKDSTINITNKNILHCAFMYTQILKDILLTINFDDSHINEFADNSSELVNVNEIAKEYRDHQPIWWYTRETFLFSVLNRALRLMDADIIIKMAFFISDLHKNITDLHSKQFHDQTSSQSFIVYRGQSLSQTDFNQLKQNQGGLLAFNNFLSTSKNRKTALDFIHRNLGKNEFVSILFVMHIDPSIYSTPFAHVPKINAIDEEEEILFSMHSVFRIGKIKQFSDNTQIWEAELTLTDNNDPQLRQLSETIQKETSGSTEWNRLGLLLIKLAKFDKAEALYTILLKQTIDQKEKANIFHQFGCINKDRGEYSKALEYYEKSLEIMKKTLPANHPSLATSYNNIGLVYYSMGEYSKALEYYEKSLEIRKKTLPANHPDLATSYNNIGLVYDSMGEYSKALEYYEKDLEISKKTL
;
A
#
# COMPACT_ATOMS: atom_id res chain seq x y z
N CYS A 1 -13.81 8.40 -16.43
CA CYS A 1 -13.85 7.78 -17.78
C CYS A 1 -12.53 7.94 -18.54
N GLU A 2 -11.93 9.13 -18.53
CA GLU A 2 -10.65 9.42 -19.22
C GLU A 2 -9.48 8.61 -18.62
N ALA A 3 -9.43 8.46 -17.29
CA ALA A 3 -8.43 7.65 -16.59
C ALA A 3 -8.50 6.16 -16.97
N LEU A 4 -9.69 5.61 -17.15
CA LEU A 4 -9.90 4.23 -17.61
C LEU A 4 -9.50 4.04 -19.08
N LYS A 5 -9.79 5.04 -19.94
CA LYS A 5 -9.33 5.04 -21.36
C LYS A 5 -7.82 5.07 -21.47
N LEU A 6 -7.16 5.96 -20.70
CA LEU A 6 -5.70 6.03 -20.65
C LEU A 6 -5.12 4.72 -20.10
N ALA A 7 -5.77 4.13 -19.08
CA ALA A 7 -5.37 2.84 -18.52
C ALA A 7 -5.43 1.70 -19.55
N ALA A 8 -6.42 1.70 -20.43
CA ALA A 8 -6.56 0.69 -21.49
C ALA A 8 -5.58 0.90 -22.65
N GLN A 9 -5.17 2.15 -22.94
CA GLN A 9 -4.28 2.47 -24.06
C GLN A 9 -2.80 2.23 -23.78
N ASP A 10 -2.37 2.33 -22.52
CA ASP A 10 -0.96 2.32 -22.10
C ASP A 10 -0.56 0.94 -21.53
N CYS A 11 -1.02 -0.11 -22.20
CA CYS A 11 -0.73 -1.49 -21.81
C CYS A 11 0.73 -1.86 -22.10
N ASP A 12 1.62 -1.52 -21.20
CA ASP A 12 2.85 -2.30 -21.03
C ASP A 12 2.50 -3.58 -20.26
N GLN A 13 1.98 -4.59 -21.01
CA GLN A 13 1.46 -5.86 -20.49
C GLN A 13 2.49 -6.65 -19.66
N ASN A 14 3.75 -6.19 -19.62
CA ASN A 14 4.89 -6.97 -19.17
C ASN A 14 5.44 -6.57 -17.80
N SER A 15 5.03 -5.44 -17.19
CA SER A 15 5.54 -5.02 -15.90
C SER A 15 4.56 -5.31 -14.77
N VAL A 16 4.87 -6.31 -13.96
CA VAL A 16 4.17 -6.58 -12.69
C VAL A 16 4.79 -5.70 -11.60
N SER A 17 3.94 -5.05 -10.80
CA SER A 17 4.39 -4.28 -9.65
C SER A 17 4.94 -5.21 -8.58
N ILE A 18 6.18 -4.95 -8.16
CA ILE A 18 6.83 -5.65 -7.05
C ILE A 18 7.15 -4.68 -5.93
N SER A 19 7.14 -5.17 -4.71
CA SER A 19 7.58 -4.45 -3.53
C SER A 19 8.47 -5.32 -2.67
N PHE A 20 9.34 -4.68 -1.88
CA PHE A 20 10.39 -5.36 -1.12
C PHE A 20 10.27 -5.05 0.36
N ALA A 21 10.55 -6.06 1.20
CA ALA A 21 10.80 -5.87 2.62
C ALA A 21 12.20 -6.38 2.97
N PRO A 22 13.16 -5.46 3.23
CA PRO A 22 14.55 -5.81 3.52
C PRO A 22 14.69 -6.54 4.85
N THR A 23 15.73 -7.36 4.99
CA THR A 23 16.09 -8.02 6.25
C THR A 23 16.46 -6.99 7.33
N LYS A 24 16.44 -7.42 8.62
CA LYS A 24 16.84 -6.57 9.75
C LYS A 24 18.29 -6.06 9.61
N ASP A 25 19.16 -6.90 9.11
CA ASP A 25 20.61 -6.65 8.98
C ASP A 25 20.98 -5.93 7.66
N SER A 26 19.99 -5.51 6.87
CA SER A 26 20.24 -4.79 5.62
C SER A 26 20.92 -3.45 5.90
N THR A 27 21.90 -3.08 5.08
CA THR A 27 22.65 -1.81 5.14
C THR A 27 21.82 -0.61 4.64
N ILE A 28 20.55 -0.82 4.33
CA ILE A 28 19.65 0.23 3.84
C ILE A 28 19.37 1.23 4.97
N ASN A 29 19.46 2.53 4.65
CA ASN A 29 19.10 3.62 5.56
C ASN A 29 17.69 3.44 6.15
N ILE A 30 17.51 3.77 7.43
CA ILE A 30 16.24 3.61 8.17
C ILE A 30 15.06 4.25 7.43
N THR A 31 15.24 5.47 6.88
CA THR A 31 14.19 6.16 6.13
C THR A 31 13.75 5.37 4.89
N ASN A 32 14.71 4.89 4.10
CA ASN A 32 14.42 4.09 2.90
C ASN A 32 13.80 2.74 3.27
N LYS A 33 14.22 2.14 4.38
CA LYS A 33 13.66 0.90 4.91
C LYS A 33 12.18 1.07 5.28
N ASN A 34 11.83 2.17 5.94
CA ASN A 34 10.45 2.49 6.29
C ASN A 34 9.58 2.71 5.05
N ILE A 35 10.08 3.39 4.02
CA ILE A 35 9.38 3.59 2.75
C ILE A 35 9.12 2.24 2.07
N LEU A 36 10.12 1.35 1.99
CA LEU A 36 9.95 0.01 1.42
C LEU A 36 8.92 -0.81 2.20
N HIS A 37 8.93 -0.75 3.53
CA HIS A 37 7.94 -1.41 4.37
C HIS A 37 6.52 -0.88 4.11
N CYS A 38 6.34 0.44 4.00
CA CYS A 38 5.04 1.03 3.69
C CYS A 38 4.54 0.60 2.30
N ALA A 39 5.40 0.59 1.28
CA ALA A 39 5.04 0.16 -0.07
C ALA A 39 4.65 -1.32 -0.11
N PHE A 40 5.39 -2.17 0.62
CA PHE A 40 5.11 -3.59 0.75
C PHE A 40 3.74 -3.83 1.42
N MET A 41 3.47 -3.16 2.53
CA MET A 41 2.25 -3.33 3.31
C MET A 41 1.01 -2.68 2.68
N TYR A 42 1.19 -1.70 1.77
CA TYR A 42 0.07 -1.03 1.08
C TYR A 42 -0.87 -2.04 0.42
N THR A 43 -0.31 -2.94 -0.39
CA THR A 43 -1.12 -3.91 -1.14
C THR A 43 -1.72 -4.98 -0.23
N GLN A 44 -1.06 -5.33 0.87
CA GLN A 44 -1.63 -6.22 1.88
C GLN A 44 -2.87 -5.60 2.52
N ILE A 45 -2.77 -4.37 3.00
CA ILE A 45 -3.91 -3.66 3.62
C ILE A 45 -5.03 -3.46 2.60
N LEU A 46 -4.70 -3.09 1.37
CA LEU A 46 -5.69 -2.98 0.29
C LEU A 46 -6.44 -4.29 0.09
N LYS A 47 -5.72 -5.41 -0.01
CA LYS A 47 -6.32 -6.76 -0.11
C LYS A 47 -7.26 -7.03 1.07
N ASP A 48 -6.79 -6.80 2.30
CA ASP A 48 -7.59 -7.03 3.51
C ASP A 48 -8.88 -6.21 3.50
N ILE A 49 -8.82 -4.92 3.10
CA ILE A 49 -9.99 -4.05 2.95
C ILE A 49 -10.99 -4.63 1.94
N LEU A 50 -10.51 -4.93 0.73
CA LEU A 50 -11.36 -5.38 -0.36
C LEU A 50 -12.06 -6.71 -0.05
N LEU A 51 -11.47 -7.57 0.75
CA LEU A 51 -12.05 -8.85 1.17
C LEU A 51 -13.10 -8.71 2.28
N THR A 52 -13.13 -7.59 3.01
CA THR A 52 -14.17 -7.34 4.03
C THR A 52 -15.45 -6.75 3.45
N ILE A 53 -15.41 -6.17 2.26
CA ILE A 53 -16.54 -5.54 1.61
C ILE A 53 -17.41 -6.61 0.93
N ASN A 54 -18.73 -6.54 1.15
CA ASN A 54 -19.68 -7.36 0.42
C ASN A 54 -20.14 -6.60 -0.84
N PHE A 55 -19.86 -7.15 -2.00
CA PHE A 55 -20.23 -6.58 -3.30
C PHE A 55 -21.44 -7.32 -3.88
N ASP A 56 -22.37 -6.55 -4.42
CA ASP A 56 -23.56 -7.03 -5.12
C ASP A 56 -23.61 -6.54 -6.58
N ASP A 57 -24.66 -6.86 -7.29
CA ASP A 57 -24.81 -6.49 -8.71
C ASP A 57 -24.93 -4.98 -8.93
N SER A 58 -25.28 -4.20 -7.91
CA SER A 58 -25.33 -2.74 -8.04
C SER A 58 -23.93 -2.14 -8.30
N HIS A 59 -22.89 -2.72 -7.72
CA HIS A 59 -21.50 -2.29 -7.92
C HIS A 59 -21.01 -2.59 -9.35
N ILE A 60 -21.46 -3.70 -9.95
CA ILE A 60 -21.16 -4.04 -11.35
C ILE A 60 -21.81 -3.02 -12.28
N ASN A 61 -23.09 -2.70 -12.03
CA ASN A 61 -23.84 -1.72 -12.80
C ASN A 61 -23.24 -0.31 -12.66
N GLU A 62 -22.88 0.10 -11.44
CA GLU A 62 -22.22 1.38 -11.18
C GLU A 62 -20.86 1.48 -11.91
N PHE A 63 -20.09 0.40 -11.94
CA PHE A 63 -18.86 0.34 -12.73
C PHE A 63 -19.16 0.49 -14.22
N ALA A 64 -20.18 -0.19 -14.76
CA ALA A 64 -20.56 -0.13 -16.15
C ALA A 64 -21.05 1.27 -16.53
N ASP A 65 -21.90 1.89 -15.74
CA ASP A 65 -22.43 3.24 -15.98
C ASP A 65 -21.31 4.29 -15.97
N ASN A 66 -20.39 4.19 -15.02
CA ASN A 66 -19.24 5.10 -14.92
C ASN A 66 -18.18 4.87 -16.01
N SER A 67 -18.26 3.77 -16.75
CA SER A 67 -17.28 3.34 -17.74
C SER A 67 -17.87 3.13 -19.13
N SER A 68 -19.11 3.59 -19.37
CA SER A 68 -19.91 3.36 -20.58
C SER A 68 -19.24 3.74 -21.91
N GLU A 69 -18.20 4.58 -21.87
CA GLU A 69 -17.41 4.95 -23.04
C GLU A 69 -16.33 3.92 -23.43
N LEU A 70 -16.12 2.88 -22.60
CA LEU A 70 -15.17 1.81 -22.89
C LEU A 70 -15.84 0.72 -23.72
N VAL A 71 -15.16 0.25 -24.74
CA VAL A 71 -15.57 -0.90 -25.53
C VAL A 71 -15.69 -2.12 -24.59
N ASN A 72 -16.80 -2.87 -24.69
CA ASN A 72 -17.08 -4.11 -23.96
C ASN A 72 -17.50 -3.97 -22.47
N VAL A 73 -17.68 -2.78 -21.90
CA VAL A 73 -18.15 -2.65 -20.51
C VAL A 73 -19.61 -3.11 -20.37
N ASN A 74 -20.46 -2.83 -21.36
CA ASN A 74 -21.84 -3.28 -21.39
C ASN A 74 -21.97 -4.82 -21.50
N GLU A 75 -21.02 -5.49 -22.14
CA GLU A 75 -20.93 -6.95 -22.20
C GLU A 75 -20.66 -7.50 -20.78
N ILE A 76 -19.70 -6.90 -20.06
CA ILE A 76 -19.39 -7.29 -18.68
C ILE A 76 -20.63 -7.15 -17.78
N ALA A 77 -21.33 -6.01 -17.83
CA ALA A 77 -22.52 -5.80 -17.00
C ALA A 77 -23.61 -6.86 -17.25
N LYS A 78 -23.73 -7.37 -18.49
CA LYS A 78 -24.71 -8.37 -18.86
C LYS A 78 -24.28 -9.81 -18.55
N GLU A 79 -23.01 -10.13 -18.79
CA GLU A 79 -22.51 -11.50 -18.84
C GLU A 79 -21.55 -11.81 -17.66
N TYR A 80 -21.31 -10.85 -16.77
CA TYR A 80 -20.34 -11.04 -15.68
C TYR A 80 -20.61 -12.28 -14.84
N ARG A 81 -21.88 -12.55 -14.53
CA ARG A 81 -22.29 -13.70 -13.72
C ARG A 81 -22.37 -15.02 -14.48
N ASP A 82 -22.31 -14.99 -15.80
CA ASP A 82 -22.34 -16.19 -16.64
C ASP A 82 -21.00 -16.92 -16.66
N HIS A 83 -19.94 -16.24 -16.29
CA HIS A 83 -18.58 -16.77 -16.26
C HIS A 83 -17.90 -16.58 -14.90
N GLN A 84 -16.92 -17.45 -14.60
CA GLN A 84 -16.11 -17.28 -13.39
C GLN A 84 -15.16 -16.07 -13.54
N PRO A 85 -14.83 -15.36 -12.42
CA PRO A 85 -13.93 -14.20 -12.45
C PRO A 85 -12.56 -14.48 -13.09
N ILE A 86 -12.01 -15.69 -12.88
CA ILE A 86 -10.75 -16.11 -13.50
C ILE A 86 -10.84 -16.15 -15.02
N TRP A 87 -11.98 -16.53 -15.59
CA TRP A 87 -12.20 -16.54 -17.04
C TRP A 87 -12.14 -15.12 -17.63
N TRP A 88 -12.73 -14.13 -16.94
CA TRP A 88 -12.63 -12.71 -17.33
C TRP A 88 -11.19 -12.20 -17.26
N TYR A 89 -10.44 -12.61 -16.26
CA TYR A 89 -9.05 -12.18 -16.06
C TYR A 89 -8.10 -12.74 -17.12
N THR A 90 -8.27 -14.00 -17.52
CA THR A 90 -7.33 -14.71 -18.40
C THR A 90 -7.59 -14.48 -19.90
N ARG A 91 -8.69 -13.87 -20.29
CA ARG A 91 -9.02 -13.55 -21.69
C ARG A 91 -8.32 -12.31 -22.26
N GLU A 92 -7.33 -11.75 -21.60
CA GLU A 92 -6.67 -10.49 -22.00
C GLU A 92 -7.69 -9.37 -22.30
N THR A 93 -8.80 -9.37 -21.55
CA THR A 93 -9.82 -8.33 -21.63
C THR A 93 -9.26 -7.01 -21.08
N PHE A 94 -9.96 -5.92 -21.36
CA PHE A 94 -9.57 -4.64 -20.77
C PHE A 94 -9.55 -4.67 -19.23
N LEU A 95 -10.32 -5.57 -18.57
CA LEU A 95 -10.28 -5.76 -17.12
C LEU A 95 -8.90 -6.14 -16.61
N PHE A 96 -8.22 -7.09 -17.29
CA PHE A 96 -6.85 -7.47 -16.98
C PHE A 96 -5.90 -6.26 -17.03
N SER A 97 -5.95 -5.53 -18.12
CA SER A 97 -5.07 -4.39 -18.36
C SER A 97 -5.30 -3.25 -17.38
N VAL A 98 -6.57 -2.87 -17.18
CA VAL A 98 -6.97 -1.78 -16.27
C VAL A 98 -6.65 -2.12 -14.83
N LEU A 99 -6.97 -3.35 -14.39
CA LEU A 99 -6.69 -3.79 -13.03
C LEU A 99 -5.19 -3.80 -12.72
N ASN A 100 -4.39 -4.44 -13.57
CA ASN A 100 -2.96 -4.54 -13.34
C ASN A 100 -2.28 -3.17 -13.34
N ARG A 101 -2.72 -2.25 -14.21
CA ARG A 101 -2.24 -0.88 -14.19
C ARG A 101 -2.65 -0.14 -12.93
N ALA A 102 -3.91 -0.25 -12.49
CA ALA A 102 -4.41 0.40 -11.28
C ALA A 102 -3.63 -0.05 -10.04
N LEU A 103 -3.42 -1.36 -9.89
CA LEU A 103 -2.63 -1.92 -8.79
C LEU A 103 -1.16 -1.44 -8.84
N ARG A 104 -0.55 -1.38 -10.03
CA ARG A 104 0.82 -0.88 -10.20
C ARG A 104 0.96 0.59 -9.85
N LEU A 105 0.01 1.42 -10.28
CA LEU A 105 0.04 2.86 -10.06
C LEU A 105 -0.56 3.28 -8.72
N MET A 106 -1.07 2.34 -7.93
CA MET A 106 -1.82 2.61 -6.69
C MET A 106 -2.99 3.59 -6.94
N ASP A 107 -3.75 3.36 -8.04
CA ASP A 107 -4.85 4.23 -8.45
C ASP A 107 -6.11 3.91 -7.66
N ALA A 108 -6.32 4.64 -6.57
CA ALA A 108 -7.41 4.39 -5.63
C ALA A 108 -8.79 4.50 -6.29
N ASP A 109 -9.00 5.44 -7.22
CA ASP A 109 -10.29 5.62 -7.89
C ASP A 109 -10.66 4.38 -8.73
N ILE A 110 -9.73 3.90 -9.54
CA ILE A 110 -9.94 2.72 -10.35
C ILE A 110 -10.03 1.45 -9.48
N ILE A 111 -9.18 1.32 -8.46
CA ILE A 111 -9.18 0.17 -7.56
C ILE A 111 -10.52 0.05 -6.83
N ILE A 112 -11.08 1.15 -6.32
CA ILE A 112 -12.37 1.15 -5.64
C ILE A 112 -13.49 0.76 -6.61
N LYS A 113 -13.50 1.29 -7.84
CA LYS A 113 -14.47 0.92 -8.86
C LYS A 113 -14.41 -0.54 -9.29
N MET A 114 -13.21 -1.13 -9.28
CA MET A 114 -12.98 -2.54 -9.63
C MET A 114 -12.95 -3.47 -8.41
N ALA A 115 -13.26 -2.98 -7.23
CA ALA A 115 -13.15 -3.72 -5.98
C ALA A 115 -13.97 -5.01 -5.97
N PHE A 116 -15.18 -5.00 -6.57
CA PHE A 116 -16.01 -6.19 -6.75
C PHE A 116 -15.26 -7.28 -7.51
N PHE A 117 -14.62 -6.93 -8.63
CA PHE A 117 -13.90 -7.89 -9.46
C PHE A 117 -12.66 -8.45 -8.75
N ILE A 118 -11.92 -7.60 -8.03
CA ILE A 118 -10.75 -8.03 -7.25
C ILE A 118 -11.17 -9.03 -6.17
N SER A 119 -12.26 -8.74 -5.44
CA SER A 119 -12.79 -9.61 -4.40
C SER A 119 -13.29 -10.95 -4.97
N ASP A 120 -14.07 -10.91 -6.05
CA ASP A 120 -14.59 -12.10 -6.69
C ASP A 120 -13.48 -12.99 -7.28
N LEU A 121 -12.47 -12.38 -7.92
CA LEU A 121 -11.32 -13.11 -8.46
C LEU A 121 -10.49 -13.78 -7.33
N HIS A 122 -10.25 -13.06 -6.24
CA HIS A 122 -9.56 -13.63 -5.08
C HIS A 122 -10.34 -14.83 -4.50
N LYS A 123 -11.67 -14.69 -4.28
CA LYS A 123 -12.52 -15.76 -3.78
C LYS A 123 -12.51 -16.98 -4.73
N ASN A 124 -12.61 -16.73 -6.04
CA ASN A 124 -12.59 -17.79 -7.04
C ASN A 124 -11.26 -18.56 -7.03
N ILE A 125 -10.10 -17.85 -6.92
CA ILE A 125 -8.79 -18.50 -6.79
C ILE A 125 -8.71 -19.31 -5.49
N THR A 126 -9.24 -18.79 -4.37
CA THR A 126 -9.25 -19.46 -3.07
C THR A 126 -10.08 -20.75 -3.11
N ASP A 127 -11.26 -20.70 -3.71
CA ASP A 127 -12.14 -21.87 -3.87
C ASP A 127 -11.49 -22.94 -4.77
N LEU A 128 -10.87 -22.52 -5.86
CA LEU A 128 -10.14 -23.42 -6.75
C LEU A 128 -8.90 -24.01 -6.05
N HIS A 129 -8.15 -23.23 -5.29
CA HIS A 129 -7.02 -23.71 -4.48
C HIS A 129 -7.49 -24.82 -3.54
N SER A 130 -8.54 -24.59 -2.77
CA SER A 130 -9.08 -25.57 -1.86
C SER A 130 -9.51 -26.85 -2.57
N LYS A 131 -10.15 -26.75 -3.74
CA LYS A 131 -10.60 -27.93 -4.52
C LYS A 131 -9.45 -28.71 -5.14
N GLN A 132 -8.39 -28.02 -5.61
CA GLN A 132 -7.27 -28.62 -6.34
C GLN A 132 -6.19 -29.21 -5.43
N PHE A 133 -6.04 -28.68 -4.19
CA PHE A 133 -4.95 -29.01 -3.28
C PHE A 133 -5.40 -29.51 -1.89
N HIS A 134 -6.68 -29.83 -1.71
CA HIS A 134 -7.26 -30.27 -0.43
C HIS A 134 -6.76 -31.64 0.07
N ASP A 135 -6.38 -32.54 -0.82
CA ASP A 135 -5.91 -33.87 -0.42
C ASP A 135 -4.45 -33.82 0.01
N GLN A 136 -4.22 -33.88 1.33
CA GLN A 136 -2.90 -33.85 1.97
C GLN A 136 -1.93 -34.96 1.53
N THR A 137 -2.39 -35.99 0.84
CA THR A 137 -1.59 -37.14 0.40
C THR A 137 -0.88 -36.94 -0.95
N SER A 138 -1.25 -35.91 -1.74
CA SER A 138 -0.68 -35.66 -3.08
C SER A 138 0.00 -34.30 -3.24
N SER A 139 0.13 -33.51 -2.18
CA SER A 139 0.65 -32.13 -2.24
C SER A 139 2.18 -32.09 -2.16
N GLN A 140 2.87 -32.64 -3.14
CA GLN A 140 4.31 -32.40 -3.25
C GLN A 140 4.59 -30.95 -3.68
N SER A 141 5.59 -30.33 -3.05
CA SER A 141 6.11 -29.04 -3.49
C SER A 141 6.51 -29.11 -4.96
N PHE A 142 6.22 -28.05 -5.70
CA PHE A 142 6.51 -27.97 -7.12
C PHE A 142 7.13 -26.61 -7.49
N ILE A 143 7.62 -26.49 -8.72
CA ILE A 143 8.27 -25.28 -9.21
C ILE A 143 7.41 -24.68 -10.31
N VAL A 144 7.27 -23.35 -10.29
CA VAL A 144 6.71 -22.56 -11.38
C VAL A 144 7.71 -21.50 -11.83
N TYR A 145 7.55 -21.02 -13.04
CA TYR A 145 8.47 -20.12 -13.70
C TYR A 145 7.72 -18.86 -14.18
N ARG A 146 8.42 -17.74 -14.10
CA ARG A 146 7.94 -16.48 -14.70
C ARG A 146 9.10 -15.72 -15.30
N GLY A 147 8.98 -15.40 -16.58
CA GLY A 147 9.85 -14.44 -17.26
C GLY A 147 9.34 -13.03 -17.08
N GLN A 148 10.22 -12.09 -16.78
CA GLN A 148 9.85 -10.68 -16.60
C GLN A 148 11.00 -9.75 -16.95
N SER A 149 10.66 -8.51 -17.36
CA SER A 149 11.61 -7.41 -17.50
C SER A 149 11.47 -6.50 -16.27
N LEU A 150 12.58 -6.18 -15.62
CA LEU A 150 12.64 -5.25 -14.48
C LEU A 150 13.37 -3.98 -14.87
N SER A 151 12.97 -2.84 -14.29
CA SER A 151 13.80 -1.64 -14.34
C SER A 151 15.15 -1.90 -13.67
N GLN A 152 16.18 -1.14 -14.05
CA GLN A 152 17.50 -1.25 -13.39
C GLN A 152 17.38 -0.97 -11.87
N THR A 153 16.48 -0.08 -11.50
CA THR A 153 16.22 0.26 -10.09
C THR A 153 15.63 -0.94 -9.33
N ASP A 154 14.58 -1.58 -9.87
CA ASP A 154 13.94 -2.74 -9.24
C ASP A 154 14.89 -3.94 -9.17
N PHE A 155 15.70 -4.14 -10.21
CA PHE A 155 16.70 -5.19 -10.21
C PHE A 155 17.79 -4.96 -9.15
N ASN A 156 18.25 -3.73 -8.98
CA ASN A 156 19.21 -3.39 -7.92
C ASN A 156 18.59 -3.59 -6.53
N GLN A 157 17.32 -3.22 -6.35
CA GLN A 157 16.58 -3.49 -5.12
C GLN A 157 16.43 -4.99 -4.86
N LEU A 158 16.12 -5.78 -5.87
CA LEU A 158 16.03 -7.24 -5.75
C LEU A 158 17.35 -7.84 -5.22
N LYS A 159 18.48 -7.41 -5.78
CA LYS A 159 19.81 -7.88 -5.34
C LYS A 159 20.15 -7.45 -3.91
N GLN A 160 19.82 -6.20 -3.54
CA GLN A 160 20.08 -5.67 -2.20
C GLN A 160 19.20 -6.30 -1.12
N ASN A 161 18.04 -6.84 -1.52
CA ASN A 161 17.09 -7.46 -0.60
C ASN A 161 17.15 -9.00 -0.61
N GLN A 162 18.24 -9.61 -1.08
CA GLN A 162 18.42 -11.05 -1.02
C GLN A 162 18.30 -11.55 0.43
N GLY A 163 17.54 -12.62 0.65
CA GLY A 163 17.16 -13.12 1.97
C GLY A 163 15.95 -12.41 2.60
N GLY A 164 15.54 -11.26 2.08
CA GLY A 164 14.32 -10.54 2.45
C GLY A 164 13.08 -11.05 1.74
N LEU A 165 12.00 -10.27 1.80
CA LEU A 165 10.73 -10.60 1.17
C LEU A 165 10.50 -9.76 -0.10
N LEU A 166 9.85 -10.39 -1.08
CA LEU A 166 9.34 -9.78 -2.29
C LEU A 166 7.84 -10.09 -2.39
N ALA A 167 7.01 -9.08 -2.62
CA ALA A 167 5.61 -9.26 -2.92
C ALA A 167 5.32 -8.89 -4.38
N PHE A 168 4.53 -9.71 -5.05
CA PHE A 168 3.89 -9.36 -6.31
C PHE A 168 2.54 -8.73 -6.00
N ASN A 169 2.39 -7.45 -6.29
CA ASN A 169 1.22 -6.67 -5.88
C ASN A 169 -0.02 -6.97 -6.73
N ASN A 170 0.17 -7.49 -7.93
CA ASN A 170 -0.88 -7.89 -8.86
C ASN A 170 -1.25 -9.37 -8.69
N PHE A 171 -2.31 -9.80 -9.37
CA PHE A 171 -2.51 -11.23 -9.61
C PHE A 171 -1.37 -11.73 -10.52
N LEU A 172 -0.72 -12.82 -10.10
CA LEU A 172 0.52 -13.25 -10.70
C LEU A 172 0.31 -14.52 -11.54
N SER A 173 0.42 -14.39 -12.85
CA SER A 173 0.44 -15.53 -13.77
C SER A 173 1.83 -16.14 -13.85
N THR A 174 1.91 -17.45 -13.79
CA THR A 174 3.15 -18.25 -13.86
C THR A 174 2.91 -19.51 -14.67
N SER A 175 3.97 -20.17 -15.14
CA SER A 175 3.88 -21.44 -15.88
C SER A 175 4.70 -22.53 -15.20
N LYS A 176 4.23 -23.76 -15.20
CA LYS A 176 5.04 -24.93 -14.84
C LYS A 176 6.10 -25.25 -15.91
N ASN A 177 5.91 -24.75 -17.13
CA ASN A 177 6.84 -24.95 -18.22
C ASN A 177 7.91 -23.84 -18.26
N ARG A 178 9.15 -24.18 -17.93
CA ARG A 178 10.28 -23.24 -17.95
C ARG A 178 10.49 -22.60 -19.33
N LYS A 179 10.23 -23.36 -20.42
CA LYS A 179 10.40 -22.85 -21.79
C LYS A 179 9.46 -21.68 -22.08
N THR A 180 8.21 -21.78 -21.69
CA THR A 180 7.22 -20.68 -21.84
C THR A 180 7.73 -19.38 -21.21
N ALA A 181 8.28 -19.46 -19.98
CA ALA A 181 8.83 -18.29 -19.30
C ALA A 181 10.08 -17.72 -20.00
N LEU A 182 10.93 -18.57 -20.57
CA LEU A 182 12.09 -18.15 -21.36
C LEU A 182 11.70 -17.56 -22.70
N ASP A 183 10.72 -18.14 -23.41
CA ASP A 183 10.22 -17.62 -24.68
C ASP A 183 9.64 -16.21 -24.53
N PHE A 184 9.01 -15.94 -23.37
CA PHE A 184 8.55 -14.59 -23.01
C PHE A 184 9.73 -13.61 -22.84
N ILE A 185 10.80 -14.02 -22.16
CA ILE A 185 12.01 -13.21 -22.00
C ILE A 185 12.65 -12.94 -23.37
N HIS A 186 12.81 -13.98 -24.21
CA HIS A 186 13.45 -13.85 -25.53
C HIS A 186 12.72 -12.88 -26.46
N ARG A 187 11.37 -12.83 -26.40
CA ARG A 187 10.56 -11.86 -27.17
C ARG A 187 10.80 -10.41 -26.77
N ASN A 188 11.27 -10.17 -25.55
CA ASN A 188 11.50 -8.84 -24.98
C ASN A 188 13.00 -8.48 -24.84
N LEU A 189 13.92 -9.37 -25.24
CA LEU A 189 15.36 -9.09 -25.25
C LEU A 189 15.69 -7.92 -26.18
N GLY A 190 16.60 -7.05 -25.75
CA GLY A 190 17.13 -5.94 -26.57
C GLY A 190 16.51 -4.58 -26.31
N LYS A 191 15.56 -4.44 -25.39
CA LYS A 191 15.12 -3.15 -24.86
C LYS A 191 16.12 -2.70 -23.79
N ASN A 192 17.06 -1.82 -24.17
CA ASN A 192 18.26 -1.45 -23.39
C ASN A 192 18.04 -0.88 -21.97
N GLU A 193 16.80 -0.58 -21.59
CA GLU A 193 16.48 0.02 -20.28
C GLU A 193 16.04 -1.01 -19.23
N PHE A 194 15.89 -2.28 -19.60
CA PHE A 194 15.35 -3.31 -18.72
C PHE A 194 16.31 -4.49 -18.55
N VAL A 195 16.28 -5.08 -17.35
CA VAL A 195 16.99 -6.32 -17.01
C VAL A 195 16.03 -7.49 -17.16
N SER A 196 16.37 -8.47 -17.98
CA SER A 196 15.59 -9.68 -18.16
C SER A 196 15.86 -10.67 -17.03
N ILE A 197 14.79 -11.14 -16.38
CA ILE A 197 14.89 -12.05 -15.24
C ILE A 197 13.94 -13.23 -15.38
N LEU A 198 14.44 -14.42 -15.04
CA LEU A 198 13.66 -15.63 -14.82
C LEU A 198 13.50 -15.86 -13.33
N PHE A 199 12.28 -15.76 -12.83
CA PHE A 199 11.93 -16.20 -11.50
C PHE A 199 11.69 -17.71 -11.49
N VAL A 200 12.39 -18.41 -10.60
CA VAL A 200 12.23 -19.84 -10.31
C VAL A 200 11.59 -19.95 -8.94
N MET A 201 10.32 -20.30 -8.89
CA MET A 201 9.47 -20.15 -7.73
C MET A 201 9.11 -21.51 -7.13
N HIS A 202 9.57 -21.75 -5.90
CA HIS A 202 9.27 -22.96 -5.14
C HIS A 202 7.98 -22.80 -4.38
N ILE A 203 7.01 -23.66 -4.65
CA ILE A 203 5.64 -23.58 -4.14
C ILE A 203 5.36 -24.77 -3.24
N ASP A 204 4.92 -24.48 -2.03
CA ASP A 204 4.34 -25.43 -1.10
C ASP A 204 2.81 -25.26 -1.13
N PRO A 205 2.06 -26.24 -1.66
CA PRO A 205 0.62 -26.14 -1.77
C PRO A 205 -0.13 -26.16 -0.44
N SER A 206 0.53 -26.46 0.67
CA SER A 206 -0.04 -26.37 2.01
C SER A 206 -0.17 -24.92 2.53
N ILE A 207 0.40 -23.94 1.82
CA ILE A 207 0.35 -22.52 2.20
C ILE A 207 -0.96 -21.91 1.69
N TYR A 208 -1.98 -21.86 2.56
CA TYR A 208 -3.31 -21.32 2.24
C TYR A 208 -3.40 -19.77 2.32
N SER A 209 -2.46 -19.12 2.98
CA SER A 209 -2.45 -17.66 3.13
C SER A 209 -2.23 -16.89 1.81
N THR A 210 -1.63 -17.57 0.84
CA THR A 210 -1.42 -17.05 -0.51
C THR A 210 -2.06 -18.01 -1.51
N PRO A 211 -3.38 -17.90 -1.77
CA PRO A 211 -4.08 -18.83 -2.64
C PRO A 211 -3.63 -18.68 -4.09
N PHE A 212 -3.53 -19.81 -4.77
CA PHE A 212 -3.23 -19.93 -6.19
C PHE A 212 -4.03 -21.11 -6.79
N ALA A 213 -4.25 -21.09 -8.10
CA ALA A 213 -4.98 -22.16 -8.76
C ALA A 213 -4.44 -22.43 -10.17
N HIS A 214 -4.61 -23.64 -10.64
CA HIS A 214 -4.52 -23.96 -12.06
C HIS A 214 -5.64 -23.25 -12.81
N VAL A 215 -5.27 -22.52 -13.85
CA VAL A 215 -6.25 -21.87 -14.73
C VAL A 215 -6.92 -22.95 -15.58
N PRO A 216 -8.26 -23.00 -15.61
CA PRO A 216 -8.97 -23.92 -16.49
C PRO A 216 -8.66 -23.60 -17.96
N LYS A 217 -8.36 -24.62 -18.76
CA LYS A 217 -8.12 -24.47 -20.20
C LYS A 217 -9.34 -23.86 -20.90
N ILE A 218 -9.16 -22.72 -21.56
CA ILE A 218 -10.21 -22.07 -22.34
C ILE A 218 -10.34 -22.75 -23.71
N ASN A 219 -9.22 -23.23 -24.27
CA ASN A 219 -9.16 -23.96 -25.54
C ASN A 219 -8.40 -25.28 -25.35
N ALA A 220 -8.85 -26.33 -26.03
CA ALA A 220 -8.24 -27.67 -25.97
C ALA A 220 -6.81 -27.74 -26.57
N ILE A 221 -6.32 -26.66 -27.15
CA ILE A 221 -5.04 -26.57 -27.87
C ILE A 221 -3.90 -26.00 -26.99
N ASP A 222 -4.24 -25.31 -25.88
CA ASP A 222 -3.22 -24.72 -25.01
C ASP A 222 -2.62 -25.78 -24.08
N GLU A 223 -1.37 -26.18 -24.37
CA GLU A 223 -0.55 -27.05 -23.51
C GLU A 223 -0.01 -26.30 -22.26
N GLU A 224 -0.36 -25.03 -22.06
CA GLU A 224 0.15 -24.24 -20.98
C GLU A 224 -0.50 -24.64 -19.63
N GLU A 225 0.32 -25.13 -18.72
CA GLU A 225 -0.06 -25.33 -17.32
C GLU A 225 0.13 -24.00 -16.56
N GLU A 226 -0.80 -23.07 -16.78
CA GLU A 226 -0.80 -21.78 -16.11
C GLU A 226 -1.27 -21.91 -14.66
N ILE A 227 -0.51 -21.27 -13.74
CA ILE A 227 -0.91 -21.08 -12.35
C ILE A 227 -1.04 -19.59 -12.06
N LEU A 228 -2.23 -19.21 -11.60
CA LEU A 228 -2.55 -17.84 -11.21
C LEU A 228 -2.54 -17.72 -9.69
N PHE A 229 -1.70 -16.83 -9.16
CA PHE A 229 -1.67 -16.47 -7.75
C PHE A 229 -2.55 -15.24 -7.50
N SER A 230 -3.13 -15.18 -6.31
CA SER A 230 -3.83 -14.00 -5.85
C SER A 230 -2.90 -12.80 -5.68
N MET A 231 -3.49 -11.60 -5.64
CA MET A 231 -2.75 -10.37 -5.39
C MET A 231 -1.98 -10.42 -4.06
N HIS A 232 -0.88 -9.66 -4.00
CA HIS A 232 0.02 -9.63 -2.85
C HIS A 232 0.52 -11.02 -2.45
N SER A 233 1.07 -11.75 -3.44
CA SER A 233 1.74 -13.02 -3.20
C SER A 233 3.17 -12.78 -2.75
N VAL A 234 3.51 -13.28 -1.56
CA VAL A 234 4.80 -12.98 -0.89
C VAL A 234 5.75 -14.14 -1.00
N PHE A 235 6.98 -13.82 -1.37
CA PHE A 235 8.06 -14.80 -1.54
C PHE A 235 9.32 -14.37 -0.80
N ARG A 236 10.07 -15.32 -0.30
CA ARG A 236 11.43 -15.10 0.20
C ARG A 236 12.42 -15.14 -0.96
N ILE A 237 13.29 -14.14 -1.05
CA ILE A 237 14.30 -14.02 -2.11
C ILE A 237 15.47 -14.94 -1.78
N GLY A 238 15.68 -15.95 -2.63
CA GLY A 238 16.81 -16.88 -2.56
C GLY A 238 18.03 -16.39 -3.32
N LYS A 239 18.69 -17.30 -4.03
CA LYS A 239 19.89 -17.00 -4.81
C LYS A 239 19.54 -16.26 -6.09
N ILE A 240 20.40 -15.28 -6.43
CA ILE A 240 20.32 -14.54 -7.67
C ILE A 240 21.63 -14.76 -8.43
N LYS A 241 21.54 -15.26 -9.65
CA LYS A 241 22.71 -15.58 -10.49
C LYS A 241 22.45 -15.20 -11.94
N GLN A 242 23.52 -14.97 -12.70
CA GLN A 242 23.42 -14.85 -14.16
C GLN A 242 23.09 -16.22 -14.78
N PHE A 243 22.33 -16.20 -15.82
CA PHE A 243 21.98 -17.40 -16.58
C PHE A 243 23.22 -17.93 -17.32
N SER A 244 23.47 -19.24 -17.23
CA SER A 244 24.70 -19.85 -17.76
C SER A 244 24.84 -19.69 -19.28
N ASP A 245 23.71 -19.78 -20.00
CA ASP A 245 23.68 -19.83 -21.45
C ASP A 245 23.49 -18.45 -22.10
N ASN A 246 23.11 -17.44 -21.34
CA ASN A 246 22.93 -16.07 -21.79
C ASN A 246 23.15 -15.05 -20.67
N THR A 247 24.28 -14.34 -20.72
CA THR A 247 24.69 -13.36 -19.71
C THR A 247 23.76 -12.12 -19.60
N GLN A 248 22.84 -11.94 -20.55
CA GLN A 248 21.83 -10.87 -20.50
C GLN A 248 20.61 -11.23 -19.64
N ILE A 249 20.47 -12.51 -19.24
CA ILE A 249 19.36 -12.99 -18.43
C ILE A 249 19.86 -13.32 -17.02
N TRP A 250 19.09 -12.92 -16.03
CA TRP A 250 19.31 -13.29 -14.64
C TRP A 250 18.28 -14.31 -14.18
N GLU A 251 18.65 -15.15 -13.24
CA GLU A 251 17.77 -16.11 -12.58
C GLU A 251 17.69 -15.78 -11.10
N ALA A 252 16.47 -15.70 -10.54
CA ALA A 252 16.25 -15.50 -9.11
C ALA A 252 15.35 -16.61 -8.56
N GLU A 253 15.84 -17.28 -7.52
CA GLU A 253 15.08 -18.27 -6.78
C GLU A 253 14.16 -17.57 -5.78
N LEU A 254 12.89 -17.97 -5.75
CA LEU A 254 11.90 -17.46 -4.83
C LEU A 254 11.22 -18.63 -4.11
N THR A 255 10.91 -18.49 -2.83
CA THR A 255 10.15 -19.48 -2.06
C THR A 255 8.88 -18.85 -1.52
N LEU A 256 7.72 -19.44 -1.79
CA LEU A 256 6.44 -18.96 -1.27
C LEU A 256 6.48 -18.91 0.25
N THR A 257 6.03 -17.79 0.85
CA THR A 257 5.95 -17.62 2.29
C THR A 257 4.51 -17.65 2.78
N ASP A 258 4.32 -18.02 4.05
CA ASP A 258 3.04 -17.96 4.74
C ASP A 258 2.95 -16.76 5.71
N ASN A 259 1.77 -16.55 6.29
CA ASN A 259 1.54 -15.50 7.27
C ASN A 259 2.31 -15.72 8.61
N ASN A 260 2.87 -16.91 8.83
CA ASN A 260 3.68 -17.25 10.01
C ASN A 260 5.14 -16.83 9.83
N ASP A 261 5.53 -16.36 8.64
CA ASP A 261 6.88 -15.83 8.42
C ASP A 261 7.19 -14.73 9.44
N PRO A 262 8.26 -14.86 10.25
CA PRO A 262 8.54 -13.94 11.34
C PRO A 262 8.70 -12.48 10.91
N GLN A 263 9.25 -12.25 9.72
CA GLN A 263 9.46 -10.93 9.15
C GLN A 263 8.14 -10.31 8.70
N LEU A 264 7.29 -11.07 8.00
CA LEU A 264 5.98 -10.61 7.55
C LEU A 264 5.08 -10.27 8.73
N ARG A 265 5.08 -11.14 9.75
CA ARG A 265 4.32 -10.91 10.97
C ARG A 265 4.75 -9.65 11.71
N GLN A 266 6.06 -9.44 11.87
CA GLN A 266 6.59 -8.23 12.49
C GLN A 266 6.21 -6.96 11.74
N LEU A 267 6.24 -6.99 10.39
CA LEU A 267 5.81 -5.87 9.55
C LEU A 267 4.32 -5.55 9.77
N SER A 268 3.46 -6.56 9.75
CA SER A 268 2.02 -6.41 10.01
C SER A 268 1.76 -5.81 11.38
N GLU A 269 2.40 -6.32 12.43
CA GLU A 269 2.26 -5.80 13.79
C GLU A 269 2.72 -4.34 13.93
N THR A 270 3.84 -3.98 13.28
CA THR A 270 4.36 -2.61 13.29
C THR A 270 3.38 -1.63 12.63
N ILE A 271 2.91 -1.95 11.42
CA ILE A 271 1.95 -1.11 10.70
C ILE A 271 0.62 -1.01 11.45
N GLN A 272 0.16 -2.12 12.06
CA GLN A 272 -1.06 -2.13 12.85
C GLN A 272 -0.96 -1.21 14.08
N LYS A 273 0.18 -1.20 14.76
CA LYS A 273 0.44 -0.28 15.88
C LYS A 273 0.48 1.19 15.42
N GLU A 274 1.17 1.49 14.33
CA GLU A 274 1.30 2.84 13.81
C GLU A 274 -0.01 3.43 13.25
N THR A 275 -0.97 2.57 12.91
CA THR A 275 -2.27 2.95 12.35
C THR A 275 -3.44 2.54 13.25
N SER A 276 -3.18 2.23 14.52
CA SER A 276 -4.20 1.81 15.47
C SER A 276 -5.29 2.87 15.64
N GLY A 277 -6.54 2.43 15.86
CA GLY A 277 -7.71 3.31 16.04
C GLY A 277 -8.25 3.92 14.75
N SER A 278 -7.71 3.58 13.59
CA SER A 278 -8.17 4.05 12.28
C SER A 278 -9.00 2.98 11.56
N THR A 279 -9.94 3.42 10.71
CA THR A 279 -10.61 2.51 9.76
C THR A 279 -9.59 1.98 8.75
N GLU A 280 -9.88 0.83 8.12
CA GLU A 280 -8.97 0.23 7.14
C GLU A 280 -8.65 1.21 5.98
N TRP A 281 -9.66 1.93 5.48
CA TRP A 281 -9.46 2.96 4.46
C TRP A 281 -8.57 4.12 4.92
N ASN A 282 -8.71 4.55 6.17
CA ASN A 282 -7.85 5.58 6.73
C ASN A 282 -6.40 5.08 6.87
N ARG A 283 -6.20 3.81 7.24
CA ARG A 283 -4.86 3.17 7.25
C ARG A 283 -4.20 3.21 5.88
N LEU A 284 -4.97 2.91 4.82
CA LEU A 284 -4.49 2.99 3.45
C LEU A 284 -4.09 4.43 3.08
N GLY A 285 -4.92 5.42 3.43
CA GLY A 285 -4.63 6.84 3.21
C GLY A 285 -3.36 7.30 3.93
N LEU A 286 -3.17 6.88 5.19
CA LEU A 286 -1.96 7.17 5.97
C LEU A 286 -0.69 6.58 5.32
N LEU A 287 -0.78 5.35 4.78
CA LEU A 287 0.34 4.76 4.05
C LEU A 287 0.67 5.55 2.78
N LEU A 288 -0.34 6.01 2.02
CA LEU A 288 -0.13 6.86 0.85
C LEU A 288 0.58 8.17 1.21
N ILE A 289 0.20 8.79 2.34
CA ILE A 289 0.89 9.99 2.85
C ILE A 289 2.36 9.68 3.20
N LYS A 290 2.61 8.59 3.92
CA LYS A 290 3.98 8.14 4.26
C LYS A 290 4.84 7.83 3.01
N LEU A 291 4.21 7.37 1.94
CA LEU A 291 4.85 7.14 0.63
C LEU A 291 4.99 8.42 -0.21
N ALA A 292 4.63 9.58 0.33
CA ALA A 292 4.55 10.86 -0.39
C ALA A 292 3.70 10.81 -1.67
N LYS A 293 2.69 9.90 -1.73
CA LYS A 293 1.72 9.79 -2.82
C LYS A 293 0.51 10.67 -2.53
N PHE A 294 0.78 11.97 -2.35
CA PHE A 294 -0.20 12.95 -1.86
C PHE A 294 -1.45 13.05 -2.75
N ASP A 295 -1.30 13.02 -4.08
CA ASP A 295 -2.44 13.09 -5.01
C ASP A 295 -3.36 11.87 -4.85
N LYS A 296 -2.77 10.66 -4.62
CA LYS A 296 -3.53 9.44 -4.40
C LYS A 296 -4.22 9.42 -3.04
N ALA A 297 -3.55 9.92 -2.00
CA ALA A 297 -4.14 10.09 -0.67
C ALA A 297 -5.31 11.06 -0.72
N GLU A 298 -5.15 12.20 -1.40
CA GLU A 298 -6.20 13.22 -1.56
C GLU A 298 -7.41 12.67 -2.32
N ALA A 299 -7.18 11.93 -3.41
CA ALA A 299 -8.24 11.28 -4.17
C ALA A 299 -9.03 10.29 -3.29
N LEU A 300 -8.35 9.42 -2.54
CA LEU A 300 -8.97 8.48 -1.60
C LEU A 300 -9.81 9.20 -0.55
N TYR A 301 -9.23 10.19 0.15
CA TYR A 301 -9.96 10.92 1.19
C TYR A 301 -11.13 11.75 0.63
N THR A 302 -11.05 12.20 -0.63
CA THR A 302 -12.17 12.90 -1.30
C THR A 302 -13.35 11.95 -1.52
N ILE A 303 -13.09 10.68 -1.90
CA ILE A 303 -14.13 9.66 -2.03
C ILE A 303 -14.76 9.38 -0.66
N LEU A 304 -13.94 9.13 0.35
CA LEU A 304 -14.40 8.84 1.71
C LEU A 304 -15.23 9.99 2.28
N LEU A 305 -14.83 11.24 2.03
CA LEU A 305 -15.59 12.42 2.49
C LEU A 305 -16.99 12.50 1.89
N LYS A 306 -17.15 12.06 0.62
CA LYS A 306 -18.47 12.02 -0.04
C LYS A 306 -19.38 10.92 0.51
N GLN A 307 -18.79 9.81 0.96
CA GLN A 307 -19.53 8.64 1.43
C GLN A 307 -19.89 8.72 2.92
N THR A 308 -19.07 9.39 3.73
CA THR A 308 -19.31 9.43 5.17
C THR A 308 -20.33 10.51 5.59
N ILE A 309 -21.24 10.13 6.51
CA ILE A 309 -22.15 11.04 7.20
C ILE A 309 -21.67 11.35 8.63
N ASP A 310 -20.75 10.54 9.17
CA ASP A 310 -20.25 10.68 10.52
C ASP A 310 -19.33 11.90 10.67
N GLN A 311 -19.68 12.79 11.61
CA GLN A 311 -18.92 14.02 11.87
C GLN A 311 -17.51 13.75 12.38
N LYS A 312 -17.33 12.69 13.15
CA LYS A 312 -16.02 12.30 13.69
C LYS A 312 -15.07 11.85 12.57
N GLU A 313 -15.62 11.08 11.64
CA GLU A 313 -14.89 10.63 10.46
C GLU A 313 -14.58 11.80 9.53
N LYS A 314 -15.53 12.74 9.31
CA LYS A 314 -15.28 13.99 8.56
C LYS A 314 -14.15 14.81 9.17
N ALA A 315 -14.12 14.93 10.50
CA ALA A 315 -13.04 15.64 11.19
C ALA A 315 -11.67 14.97 10.93
N ASN A 316 -11.61 13.64 11.00
CA ASN A 316 -10.40 12.90 10.67
C ASN A 316 -9.96 13.12 9.21
N ILE A 317 -10.88 13.05 8.26
CA ILE A 317 -10.57 13.28 6.84
C ILE A 317 -10.04 14.69 6.62
N PHE A 318 -10.67 15.73 7.20
CA PHE A 318 -10.16 17.10 7.12
C PHE A 318 -8.78 17.24 7.76
N HIS A 319 -8.52 16.53 8.86
CA HIS A 319 -7.20 16.49 9.45
C HIS A 319 -6.15 15.91 8.48
N GLN A 320 -6.49 14.82 7.77
CA GLN A 320 -5.58 14.24 6.77
C GLN A 320 -5.34 15.17 5.57
N PHE A 321 -6.37 15.89 5.09
CA PHE A 321 -6.15 16.94 4.10
C PHE A 321 -5.20 18.04 4.60
N GLY A 322 -5.31 18.42 5.89
CA GLY A 322 -4.34 19.31 6.53
C GLY A 322 -2.92 18.77 6.49
N CYS A 323 -2.72 17.49 6.83
CA CYS A 323 -1.41 16.83 6.75
C CYS A 323 -0.85 16.82 5.33
N ILE A 324 -1.66 16.42 4.34
CA ILE A 324 -1.28 16.37 2.92
C ILE A 324 -0.80 17.74 2.44
N ASN A 325 -1.59 18.79 2.69
CA ASN A 325 -1.25 20.14 2.24
C ASN A 325 -0.03 20.71 2.98
N LYS A 326 0.12 20.40 4.28
CA LYS A 326 1.32 20.77 5.05
C LYS A 326 2.59 20.14 4.43
N ASP A 327 2.54 18.84 4.11
CA ASP A 327 3.68 18.12 3.56
C ASP A 327 4.00 18.52 2.10
N ARG A 328 3.02 19.10 1.39
CA ARG A 328 3.23 19.78 0.09
C ARG A 328 3.79 21.21 0.24
N GLY A 329 3.82 21.77 1.45
CA GLY A 329 4.19 23.16 1.70
C GLY A 329 3.04 24.16 1.41
N GLU A 330 1.82 23.70 1.18
CA GLU A 330 0.63 24.52 0.93
C GLU A 330 0.00 24.96 2.27
N TYR A 331 0.75 25.74 3.06
CA TYR A 331 0.44 26.05 4.46
C TYR A 331 -0.93 26.71 4.68
N SER A 332 -1.35 27.62 3.81
CA SER A 332 -2.65 28.28 3.94
C SER A 332 -3.81 27.30 3.81
N LYS A 333 -3.73 26.35 2.87
CA LYS A 333 -4.73 25.29 2.73
C LYS A 333 -4.67 24.29 3.89
N ALA A 334 -3.45 23.99 4.38
CA ALA A 334 -3.30 23.14 5.55
C ALA A 334 -4.03 23.69 6.76
N LEU A 335 -3.87 24.99 7.04
CA LEU A 335 -4.58 25.69 8.12
C LEU A 335 -6.10 25.60 7.94
N GLU A 336 -6.62 25.91 6.74
CA GLU A 336 -8.06 25.84 6.44
C GLU A 336 -8.63 24.45 6.79
N TYR A 337 -7.95 23.39 6.38
CA TYR A 337 -8.42 22.03 6.64
C TYR A 337 -8.28 21.64 8.12
N TYR A 338 -7.19 22.00 8.80
CA TYR A 338 -7.05 21.76 10.23
C TYR A 338 -8.09 22.52 11.05
N GLU A 339 -8.44 23.74 10.66
CA GLU A 339 -9.49 24.54 11.32
C GLU A 339 -10.88 23.91 11.15
N LYS A 340 -11.21 23.43 9.93
CA LYS A 340 -12.45 22.64 9.70
C LYS A 340 -12.52 21.41 10.59
N SER A 341 -11.43 20.67 10.68
CA SER A 341 -11.32 19.52 11.57
C SER A 341 -11.52 19.91 13.03
N LEU A 342 -10.80 20.93 13.50
CA LEU A 342 -10.86 21.43 14.87
C LEU A 342 -12.24 21.94 15.25
N GLU A 343 -12.94 22.63 14.35
CA GLU A 343 -14.31 23.11 14.58
C GLU A 343 -15.27 21.94 14.86
N ILE A 344 -15.19 20.89 14.05
CA ILE A 344 -16.01 19.69 14.25
C ILE A 344 -15.63 19.02 15.60
N MET A 345 -14.34 18.84 15.86
CA MET A 345 -13.86 18.20 17.09
C MET A 345 -14.30 18.97 18.34
N LYS A 346 -14.28 20.29 18.33
CA LYS A 346 -14.76 21.11 19.47
C LYS A 346 -16.25 20.95 19.73
N LYS A 347 -17.05 20.63 18.72
CA LYS A 347 -18.50 20.39 18.87
C LYS A 347 -18.81 18.96 19.33
N THR A 348 -17.95 18.01 19.03
CA THR A 348 -18.20 16.57 19.20
C THR A 348 -17.40 15.90 20.32
N LEU A 349 -16.35 16.55 20.82
CA LEU A 349 -15.43 15.98 21.82
C LEU A 349 -15.37 16.86 23.07
N PRO A 350 -15.04 16.24 24.24
CA PRO A 350 -14.75 17.00 25.46
C PRO A 350 -13.56 17.95 25.26
N ALA A 351 -13.59 19.10 25.96
CA ALA A 351 -12.58 20.17 25.84
C ALA A 351 -11.13 19.72 26.08
N ASN A 352 -10.91 18.65 26.83
CA ASN A 352 -9.59 18.08 27.13
C ASN A 352 -9.30 16.81 26.32
N HIS A 353 -10.01 16.56 25.20
CA HIS A 353 -9.78 15.35 24.44
C HIS A 353 -8.40 15.36 23.75
N PRO A 354 -7.61 14.26 23.77
CA PRO A 354 -6.25 14.21 23.20
C PRO A 354 -6.18 14.62 21.71
N SER A 355 -7.21 14.33 20.93
CA SER A 355 -7.27 14.72 19.51
C SER A 355 -7.25 16.25 19.32
N LEU A 356 -7.79 17.03 20.24
CA LEU A 356 -7.71 18.49 20.21
C LEU A 356 -6.27 18.96 20.41
N ALA A 357 -5.53 18.34 21.32
CA ALA A 357 -4.12 18.64 21.53
C ALA A 357 -3.29 18.35 20.26
N THR A 358 -3.55 17.22 19.59
CA THR A 358 -2.90 16.89 18.34
C THR A 358 -3.21 17.91 17.24
N SER A 359 -4.47 18.33 17.10
CA SER A 359 -4.85 19.35 16.12
C SER A 359 -4.19 20.70 16.40
N TYR A 360 -4.17 21.15 17.66
CA TYR A 360 -3.45 22.37 18.03
C TYR A 360 -1.95 22.27 17.75
N ASN A 361 -1.33 21.16 18.08
CA ASN A 361 0.09 20.93 17.78
C ASN A 361 0.39 21.02 16.26
N ASN A 362 -0.47 20.43 15.42
CA ASN A 362 -0.26 20.47 13.97
C ASN A 362 -0.49 21.87 13.38
N ILE A 363 -1.46 22.63 13.89
CA ILE A 363 -1.65 24.03 13.52
C ILE A 363 -0.42 24.86 13.94
N GLY A 364 0.09 24.65 15.17
CA GLY A 364 1.31 25.28 15.65
C GLY A 364 2.50 25.00 14.77
N LEU A 365 2.65 23.74 14.30
CA LEU A 365 3.72 23.35 13.38
C LEU A 365 3.63 24.08 12.03
N VAL A 366 2.42 24.26 11.50
CA VAL A 366 2.23 25.01 10.25
C VAL A 366 2.64 26.47 10.44
N TYR A 367 2.20 27.14 11.53
CA TYR A 367 2.61 28.50 11.82
C TYR A 367 4.11 28.65 12.05
N TYR A 368 4.74 27.67 12.70
CA TYR A 368 6.19 27.61 12.83
C TYR A 368 6.89 27.55 11.46
N SER A 369 6.40 26.67 10.57
CA SER A 369 6.94 26.54 9.20
C SER A 369 6.75 27.81 8.35
N MET A 370 5.74 28.63 8.66
CA MET A 370 5.51 29.94 8.04
C MET A 370 6.36 31.05 8.65
N GLY A 371 7.11 30.81 9.74
CA GLY A 371 7.85 31.83 10.49
C GLY A 371 6.97 32.68 11.41
N GLU A 372 5.67 32.35 11.57
CA GLU A 372 4.75 33.05 12.45
C GLU A 372 4.85 32.57 13.90
N TYR A 373 5.99 32.77 14.52
CA TYR A 373 6.41 32.17 15.79
C TYR A 373 5.46 32.49 16.95
N SER A 374 4.92 33.70 17.03
CA SER A 374 3.97 34.07 18.09
C SER A 374 2.69 33.25 18.03
N LYS A 375 2.17 33.00 16.84
CA LYS A 375 1.01 32.13 16.67
C LYS A 375 1.36 30.67 16.92
N ALA A 376 2.52 30.21 16.50
CA ALA A 376 3.00 28.87 16.78
C ALA A 376 3.02 28.59 18.29
N LEU A 377 3.57 29.52 19.11
CA LEU A 377 3.57 29.43 20.56
C LEU A 377 2.16 29.30 21.13
N GLU A 378 1.23 30.18 20.72
CA GLU A 378 -0.17 30.13 21.19
C GLU A 378 -0.79 28.75 21.00
N TYR A 379 -0.60 28.16 19.82
CA TYR A 379 -1.17 26.85 19.50
C TYR A 379 -0.45 25.71 20.22
N TYR A 380 0.87 25.74 20.35
CA TYR A 380 1.62 24.74 21.11
C TYR A 380 1.29 24.78 22.61
N GLU A 381 1.08 25.96 23.17
CA GLU A 381 0.67 26.11 24.58
C GLU A 381 -0.73 25.53 24.83
N LYS A 382 -1.69 25.75 23.92
CA LYS A 382 -3.02 25.10 23.97
C LYS A 382 -2.91 23.57 23.93
N SER A 383 -2.02 23.04 23.10
CA SER A 383 -1.74 21.61 23.03
C SER A 383 -1.14 21.11 24.36
N LEU A 384 -0.12 21.79 24.86
CA LEU A 384 0.56 21.45 26.11
C LEU A 384 -0.39 21.49 27.31
N GLU A 385 -1.28 22.46 27.38
CA GLU A 385 -2.28 22.58 28.47
C GLU A 385 -3.18 21.33 28.54
N ILE A 386 -3.69 20.88 27.39
CA ILE A 386 -4.52 19.67 27.33
C ILE A 386 -3.69 18.44 27.71
N ARG A 387 -2.49 18.28 27.16
CA ARG A 387 -1.61 17.14 27.44
C ARG A 387 -1.23 17.06 28.93
N LYS A 388 -0.95 18.19 29.59
CA LYS A 388 -0.68 18.24 31.04
C LYS A 388 -1.87 17.78 31.87
N LYS A 389 -3.10 18.01 31.42
CA LYS A 389 -4.32 17.59 32.14
C LYS A 389 -4.66 16.12 31.93
N THR A 390 -4.21 15.51 30.86
CA THR A 390 -4.67 14.19 30.37
C THR A 390 -3.61 13.10 30.42
N LEU A 391 -2.33 13.46 30.47
CA LEU A 391 -1.21 12.52 30.39
C LEU A 391 -0.40 12.50 31.70
N PRO A 392 0.22 11.36 32.01
CA PRO A 392 1.22 11.27 33.08
C PRO A 392 2.38 12.23 32.87
N ALA A 393 2.97 12.73 33.99
CA ALA A 393 4.03 13.75 33.90
C ALA A 393 5.29 13.35 33.11
N ASN A 394 5.51 12.05 32.91
CA ASN A 394 6.62 11.48 32.15
C ASN A 394 6.23 10.98 30.76
N HIS A 395 5.07 11.38 30.26
CA HIS A 395 4.61 10.89 28.95
C HIS A 395 5.43 11.52 27.79
N PRO A 396 5.87 10.75 26.77
CA PRO A 396 6.67 11.25 25.65
C PRO A 396 6.07 12.43 24.89
N ASP A 397 4.73 12.51 24.81
CA ASP A 397 4.05 13.62 24.14
C ASP A 397 4.22 14.96 24.86
N LEU A 398 4.46 14.95 26.19
CA LEU A 398 4.82 16.17 26.92
C LEU A 398 6.24 16.62 26.56
N ALA A 399 7.19 15.70 26.44
CA ALA A 399 8.52 15.97 25.96
C ALA A 399 8.48 16.62 24.58
N THR A 400 7.74 16.02 23.62
CA THR A 400 7.52 16.60 22.29
C THR A 400 6.93 18.02 22.36
N SER A 401 5.95 18.27 23.25
CA SER A 401 5.37 19.62 23.37
C SER A 401 6.41 20.64 23.88
N TYR A 402 7.21 20.27 24.86
CA TYR A 402 8.26 21.16 25.37
C TYR A 402 9.32 21.40 24.30
N ASN A 403 9.76 20.38 23.59
CA ASN A 403 10.72 20.53 22.47
C ASN A 403 10.18 21.51 21.41
N ASN A 404 8.92 21.37 20.99
CA ASN A 404 8.33 22.25 19.98
C ASN A 404 8.31 23.73 20.44
N ILE A 405 7.97 23.99 21.69
CA ILE A 405 7.99 25.35 22.27
C ILE A 405 9.44 25.86 22.35
N GLY A 406 10.38 25.00 22.77
CA GLY A 406 11.80 25.32 22.81
C GLY A 406 12.32 25.74 21.43
N LEU A 407 11.99 24.99 20.38
CA LEU A 407 12.36 25.31 18.99
C LEU A 407 11.83 26.69 18.54
N VAL A 408 10.61 27.05 18.94
CA VAL A 408 10.08 28.37 18.62
C VAL A 408 10.87 29.48 19.31
N TYR A 409 11.15 29.36 20.61
CA TYR A 409 11.97 30.36 21.33
C TYR A 409 13.38 30.46 20.79
N ASP A 410 13.98 29.33 20.39
CA ASP A 410 15.31 29.31 19.73
C ASP A 410 15.26 30.09 18.41
N SER A 411 14.25 29.85 17.59
CA SER A 411 14.04 30.56 16.30
C SER A 411 13.76 32.06 16.48
N MET A 412 13.21 32.45 17.65
CA MET A 412 13.04 33.87 18.02
C MET A 412 14.30 34.52 18.61
N GLY A 413 15.36 33.76 18.84
CA GLY A 413 16.61 34.24 19.51
C GLY A 413 16.50 34.33 21.05
N GLU A 414 15.43 33.83 21.63
CA GLU A 414 15.21 33.81 23.09
C GLU A 414 15.81 32.56 23.74
N TYR A 415 17.11 32.40 23.60
CA TYR A 415 17.86 31.19 23.93
C TYR A 415 17.75 30.76 25.40
N SER A 416 17.63 31.69 26.35
CA SER A 416 17.43 31.31 27.75
C SER A 416 16.10 30.59 27.98
N LYS A 417 15.05 31.05 27.33
CA LYS A 417 13.74 30.37 27.40
C LYS A 417 13.76 29.04 26.65
N ALA A 418 14.41 29.01 25.48
CA ALA A 418 14.57 27.78 24.71
C ALA A 418 15.23 26.69 25.59
N LEU A 419 16.30 27.03 26.28
CA LEU A 419 17.02 26.12 27.18
C LEU A 419 16.12 25.58 28.29
N GLU A 420 15.31 26.40 28.95
CA GLU A 420 14.37 25.95 30.00
C GLU A 420 13.37 24.90 29.46
N TYR A 421 12.91 25.05 28.24
CA TYR A 421 11.99 24.11 27.62
C TYR A 421 12.70 22.83 27.15
N TYR A 422 13.90 22.90 26.62
CA TYR A 422 14.70 21.74 26.27
C TYR A 422 15.13 20.92 27.52
N GLU A 423 15.39 21.58 28.66
CA GLU A 423 15.68 20.88 29.91
C GLU A 423 14.46 20.05 30.39
N LYS A 424 13.23 20.59 30.26
CA LYS A 424 11.99 19.85 30.58
C LYS A 424 11.78 18.64 29.65
N ASP A 425 12.04 18.81 28.34
CA ASP A 425 12.02 17.69 27.40
C ASP A 425 13.03 16.61 27.83
N LEU A 426 14.28 17.01 28.06
CA LEU A 426 15.37 16.10 28.43
C LEU A 426 15.11 15.35 29.74
N GLU A 427 14.49 16.01 30.72
CA GLU A 427 14.11 15.38 32.00
C GLU A 427 13.10 14.25 31.79
N ILE A 428 12.10 14.45 30.94
CA ILE A 428 11.09 13.43 30.63
C ILE A 428 11.74 12.31 29.81
N SER A 429 12.49 12.65 28.77
CA SER A 429 13.11 11.69 27.84
C SER A 429 14.10 10.75 28.57
N LYS A 430 14.83 11.24 29.57
CA LYS A 430 15.70 10.39 30.43
C LYS A 430 14.94 9.40 31.31
N LYS A 431 13.67 9.65 31.63
CA LYS A 431 12.85 8.76 32.47
C LYS A 431 12.10 7.71 31.66
N THR A 432 12.06 7.87 30.34
CA THR A 432 11.31 6.98 29.41
C THR A 432 12.23 6.04 28.64
N LEU A 433 13.54 6.24 28.67
CA LEU A 433 14.59 5.33 28.21
C LEU A 433 14.95 4.33 29.33
#